data_194cc4ad760d6da40da28b177d393319
#
_entry.id   194cc4ad760d6da40da28b177d393319
#
_cell.length_a   1.000
_cell.length_b   1.000
_cell.length_c   1.000
_cell.angle_alpha   90.00
_cell.angle_beta   90.00
_cell.angle_gamma   90.00
#
_symmetry.space_group_name_H-M   'P 1'
#
loop_
_entity.id
_entity.type
_entity.pdbx_description
1 polymer ?
#
loop_
_entity_poly.entity_id
_entity_poly.type
_entity_poly.pdbx_seq_one_letter_code
_entity_poly.pdbx_strand_id
1 'polypeptide(L)'
;GCNEYCNYCQMPKMYSFYDGDTTIRRYSLDRAIEEFSWQKEKWELEFLRFHDESFLIVSSEYLKELSKKYAKTVGLPFVVDVSPLTVTDEKARMLKEMGCLSVSMGFETGNEEFRKGQNKSVSSSRALKSFHALANTNMRTVSFNMIGFPGETRDLIFDTVEFMRAARVHSPSIGF
;
A
#
# COMPACT_ATOMS: atom_id res chain seq x y z
N GLY A 1 -8.62 0.30 7.66
CA GLY A 1 -8.52 -1.12 8.04
C GLY A 1 -7.90 -1.96 6.95
N CYS A 2 -7.44 -3.15 7.31
CA CYS A 2 -6.79 -4.12 6.42
C CYS A 2 -7.40 -5.51 6.66
N ASN A 3 -7.46 -6.35 5.64
CA ASN A 3 -7.96 -7.72 5.73
C ASN A 3 -6.83 -8.78 5.80
N GLU A 4 -5.60 -8.35 6.00
CA GLU A 4 -4.46 -9.23 6.26
C GLU A 4 -4.23 -9.37 7.77
N TYR A 5 -3.75 -10.53 8.23
CA TYR A 5 -3.57 -10.86 9.63
C TYR A 5 -2.09 -11.16 9.94
N CYS A 6 -1.20 -10.28 9.46
CA CYS A 6 0.25 -10.44 9.64
C CYS A 6 0.65 -10.46 11.12
N ASN A 7 1.50 -11.41 11.53
CA ASN A 7 1.87 -11.63 12.94
C ASN A 7 2.57 -10.44 13.60
N TYR A 8 3.28 -9.63 12.83
CA TYR A 8 4.02 -8.45 13.30
C TYR A 8 3.17 -7.16 13.29
N CYS A 9 1.93 -7.22 12.76
CA CYS A 9 1.08 -6.05 12.58
C CYS A 9 0.17 -5.85 13.78
N GLN A 10 -0.05 -4.59 14.17
CA GLN A 10 -0.98 -4.23 15.23
C GLN A 10 -2.46 -4.41 14.84
N MET A 11 -2.79 -4.44 13.54
CA MET A 11 -4.18 -4.46 13.09
C MET A 11 -4.99 -5.67 13.62
N PRO A 12 -4.49 -6.91 13.59
CA PRO A 12 -5.20 -8.03 14.20
C PRO A 12 -5.50 -7.83 15.69
N LYS A 13 -4.56 -7.19 16.41
CA LYS A 13 -4.76 -6.85 17.82
C LYS A 13 -5.81 -5.75 17.99
N MET A 14 -5.81 -4.76 17.11
CA MET A 14 -6.81 -3.68 17.13
C MET A 14 -8.24 -4.21 16.98
N TYR A 15 -8.46 -5.22 16.13
CA TYR A 15 -9.79 -5.83 15.97
C TYR A 15 -10.34 -6.41 17.27
N SER A 16 -9.48 -6.92 18.16
CA SER A 16 -9.93 -7.45 19.45
C SER A 16 -10.54 -6.38 20.39
N PHE A 17 -10.22 -5.10 20.17
CA PHE A 17 -10.83 -3.98 20.91
C PHE A 17 -12.21 -3.58 20.38
N TYR A 18 -12.61 -4.11 19.24
CA TYR A 18 -13.90 -3.86 18.59
C TYR A 18 -14.70 -5.17 18.47
N ASP A 19 -14.62 -6.06 19.47
CA ASP A 19 -15.33 -7.35 19.51
C ASP A 19 -15.11 -8.21 18.25
N GLY A 20 -13.94 -8.08 17.65
CA GLY A 20 -13.56 -8.80 16.43
C GLY A 20 -14.13 -8.19 15.13
N ASP A 21 -14.73 -7.01 15.17
CA ASP A 21 -15.23 -6.33 13.97
C ASP A 21 -14.04 -5.95 13.06
N THR A 22 -13.98 -6.61 11.90
CA THR A 22 -12.97 -6.38 10.86
C THR A 22 -13.49 -5.53 9.70
N THR A 23 -14.66 -4.92 9.86
CA THR A 23 -15.30 -4.10 8.83
C THR A 23 -14.41 -2.91 8.44
N ILE A 24 -14.09 -2.83 7.15
CA ILE A 24 -13.35 -1.70 6.61
C ILE A 24 -14.33 -0.53 6.45
N ARG A 25 -14.26 0.41 7.36
CA ARG A 25 -15.07 1.63 7.32
C ARG A 25 -14.41 2.67 6.44
N ARG A 26 -15.22 3.37 5.66
CA ARG A 26 -14.75 4.48 4.81
C ARG A 26 -15.82 5.55 4.71
N TYR A 27 -15.41 6.75 4.38
CA TYR A 27 -16.33 7.82 4.01
C TYR A 27 -17.03 7.53 2.68
N SER A 28 -18.20 8.14 2.48
CA SER A 28 -18.74 8.25 1.12
C SER A 28 -17.77 9.07 0.24
N LEU A 29 -17.84 8.87 -1.07
CA LEU A 29 -16.98 9.62 -1.99
C LEU A 29 -17.12 11.14 -1.83
N ASP A 30 -18.36 11.61 -1.71
CA ASP A 30 -18.62 13.04 -1.58
C ASP A 30 -18.03 13.61 -0.29
N ARG A 31 -18.21 12.89 0.83
CA ARG A 31 -17.62 13.30 2.11
C ARG A 31 -16.09 13.30 2.07
N ALA A 32 -15.47 12.31 1.42
CA ALA A 32 -14.01 12.26 1.29
C ALA A 32 -13.47 13.44 0.47
N ILE A 33 -14.10 13.76 -0.66
CA ILE A 33 -13.71 14.90 -1.50
C ILE A 33 -13.92 16.24 -0.79
N GLU A 34 -15.04 16.40 -0.10
CA GLU A 34 -15.30 17.59 0.73
C GLU A 34 -14.21 17.79 1.78
N GLU A 35 -13.85 16.75 2.50
CA GLU A 35 -12.81 16.77 3.52
C GLU A 35 -11.44 17.16 2.93
N PHE A 36 -11.02 16.54 1.82
CA PHE A 36 -9.75 16.86 1.18
C PHE A 36 -9.71 18.27 0.62
N SER A 37 -10.81 18.74 0.06
CA SER A 37 -10.92 20.11 -0.45
C SER A 37 -10.83 21.13 0.67
N TRP A 38 -11.54 20.89 1.76
CA TRP A 38 -11.50 21.74 2.95
C TRP A 38 -10.09 21.80 3.56
N GLN A 39 -9.41 20.66 3.70
CA GLN A 39 -8.03 20.60 4.22
C GLN A 39 -7.06 21.35 3.30
N LYS A 40 -7.18 21.16 1.97
CA LYS A 40 -6.38 21.85 0.97
C LYS A 40 -6.48 23.36 1.13
N GLU A 41 -7.69 23.88 1.18
CA GLU A 41 -7.95 25.32 1.27
C GLU A 41 -7.52 25.89 2.61
N LYS A 42 -7.93 25.24 3.70
CA LYS A 42 -7.67 25.75 5.06
C LYS A 42 -6.18 25.80 5.42
N TRP A 43 -5.41 24.82 4.96
CA TRP A 43 -4.00 24.67 5.30
C TRP A 43 -3.06 24.99 4.14
N GLU A 44 -3.60 25.48 3.02
CA GLU A 44 -2.82 25.79 1.81
C GLU A 44 -1.91 24.64 1.38
N LEU A 45 -2.46 23.40 1.41
CA LEU A 45 -1.68 22.21 1.17
C LEU A 45 -1.25 22.11 -0.29
N GLU A 46 -0.01 21.71 -0.53
CA GLU A 46 0.57 21.42 -1.84
C GLU A 46 0.74 19.92 -2.11
N PHE A 47 0.54 19.08 -1.06
CA PHE A 47 0.80 17.64 -1.12
C PHE A 47 -0.03 16.89 -0.07
N LEU A 48 -0.43 15.65 -0.38
CA LEU A 48 -1.14 14.77 0.55
C LEU A 48 -0.42 13.44 0.74
N ARG A 49 -0.43 12.93 1.96
CA ARG A 49 -0.11 11.55 2.27
C ARG A 49 -1.36 10.86 2.83
N PHE A 50 -1.82 9.82 2.15
CA PHE A 50 -2.89 8.96 2.67
C PHE A 50 -2.30 7.88 3.56
N HIS A 51 -2.79 7.78 4.78
CA HIS A 51 -2.35 6.82 5.79
C HIS A 51 -3.31 5.62 5.93
N ASP A 52 -3.89 5.19 4.84
CA ASP A 52 -4.64 3.93 4.81
C ASP A 52 -3.68 2.75 4.93
N GLU A 53 -4.05 1.70 5.66
CA GLU A 53 -3.27 0.44 5.71
C GLU A 53 -3.17 -0.23 4.35
N SER A 54 -4.12 -0.01 3.47
CA SER A 54 -4.08 -0.38 2.05
C SER A 54 -5.06 0.46 1.25
N PHE A 55 -4.57 1.52 0.63
CA PHE A 55 -5.41 2.45 -0.15
C PHE A 55 -6.21 1.75 -1.27
N LEU A 56 -5.61 0.76 -1.93
CA LEU A 56 -6.23 0.04 -3.04
C LEU A 56 -7.16 -1.13 -2.64
N ILE A 57 -7.52 -1.25 -1.35
CA ILE A 57 -8.46 -2.27 -0.90
C ILE A 57 -9.91 -2.03 -1.42
N VAL A 58 -10.14 -0.87 -1.99
CA VAL A 58 -11.42 -0.48 -2.61
C VAL A 58 -11.67 -1.19 -3.93
N SER A 59 -12.94 -1.24 -4.38
CA SER A 59 -13.26 -1.76 -5.73
C SER A 59 -12.73 -0.83 -6.84
N SER A 60 -12.58 -1.38 -8.06
CA SER A 60 -12.17 -0.58 -9.23
C SER A 60 -13.17 0.52 -9.54
N GLU A 61 -14.47 0.27 -9.37
CA GLU A 61 -15.54 1.24 -9.59
C GLU A 61 -15.42 2.42 -8.63
N TYR A 62 -15.23 2.14 -7.33
CA TYR A 62 -15.03 3.19 -6.33
C TYR A 62 -13.79 4.02 -6.64
N LEU A 63 -12.66 3.37 -6.95
CA LEU A 63 -11.41 4.07 -7.28
C LEU A 63 -11.54 4.94 -8.53
N LYS A 64 -12.25 4.45 -9.55
CA LYS A 64 -12.52 5.19 -10.79
C LYS A 64 -13.32 6.47 -10.53
N GLU A 65 -14.34 6.39 -9.69
CA GLU A 65 -15.14 7.57 -9.34
C GLU A 65 -14.35 8.52 -8.45
N LEU A 66 -13.62 8.00 -7.46
CA LEU A 66 -12.72 8.80 -6.62
C LEU A 66 -11.69 9.54 -7.48
N SER A 67 -11.04 8.85 -8.42
CA SER A 67 -10.05 9.45 -9.32
C SER A 67 -10.60 10.63 -10.08
N LYS A 68 -11.79 10.50 -10.69
CA LYS A 68 -12.45 11.59 -11.43
C LYS A 68 -12.76 12.79 -10.55
N LYS A 69 -13.36 12.55 -9.38
CA LYS A 69 -13.73 13.63 -8.45
C LYS A 69 -12.49 14.30 -7.87
N TYR A 70 -11.50 13.50 -7.45
CA TYR A 70 -10.25 14.00 -6.87
C TYR A 70 -9.48 14.89 -7.83
N ALA A 71 -9.25 14.43 -9.06
CA ALA A 71 -8.52 15.19 -10.07
C ALA A 71 -9.19 16.54 -10.39
N LYS A 72 -10.52 16.59 -10.39
CA LYS A 72 -11.29 17.80 -10.69
C LYS A 72 -11.31 18.80 -9.54
N THR A 73 -11.38 18.34 -8.30
CA THR A 73 -11.71 19.20 -7.14
C THR A 73 -10.49 19.42 -6.24
N VAL A 74 -9.73 18.39 -5.94
CA VAL A 74 -8.55 18.46 -5.05
C VAL A 74 -7.27 18.69 -5.85
N GLY A 75 -6.97 17.77 -6.78
CA GLY A 75 -5.88 17.88 -7.76
C GLY A 75 -4.46 17.96 -7.18
N LEU A 76 -4.28 17.70 -5.88
CA LEU A 76 -2.95 17.70 -5.25
C LEU A 76 -2.18 16.41 -5.58
N PRO A 77 -0.86 16.49 -5.77
CA PRO A 77 -0.03 15.30 -5.81
C PRO A 77 -0.06 14.58 -4.45
N PHE A 78 0.05 13.26 -4.47
CA PHE A 78 -0.04 12.47 -3.24
C PHE A 78 0.79 11.19 -3.26
N VAL A 79 0.93 10.56 -2.10
CA VAL A 79 1.50 9.22 -1.91
C VAL A 79 0.55 8.35 -1.11
N VAL A 80 0.64 7.03 -1.35
CA VAL A 80 -0.20 6.02 -0.69
C VAL A 80 0.60 4.79 -0.26
N ASP A 81 0.05 4.09 0.72
CA ASP A 81 0.53 2.77 1.12
C ASP A 81 -0.47 1.70 0.63
N VAL A 82 0.03 0.59 0.09
CA VAL A 82 -0.80 -0.48 -0.48
C VAL A 82 -0.30 -1.87 -0.09
N SER A 83 -1.21 -2.85 -0.12
CA SER A 83 -0.82 -4.26 -0.09
C SER A 83 -0.57 -4.78 -1.51
N PRO A 84 0.42 -5.66 -1.72
CA PRO A 84 0.64 -6.31 -3.02
C PRO A 84 -0.60 -7.06 -3.53
N LEU A 85 -1.46 -7.53 -2.64
CA LEU A 85 -2.68 -8.25 -3.00
C LEU A 85 -3.72 -7.36 -3.70
N THR A 86 -3.67 -6.05 -3.45
CA THR A 86 -4.68 -5.09 -3.94
C THR A 86 -4.31 -4.37 -5.23
N VAL A 87 -3.04 -4.47 -5.66
CA VAL A 87 -2.54 -3.81 -6.87
C VAL A 87 -2.94 -4.61 -8.13
N THR A 88 -3.50 -3.93 -9.11
CA THR A 88 -3.70 -4.42 -10.48
C THR A 88 -3.19 -3.38 -11.47
N ASP A 89 -2.96 -3.76 -12.74
CA ASP A 89 -2.54 -2.81 -13.79
C ASP A 89 -3.55 -1.68 -13.95
N GLU A 90 -4.84 -1.99 -13.86
CA GLU A 90 -5.93 -1.01 -13.92
C GLU A 90 -5.85 0.00 -12.78
N LYS A 91 -5.77 -0.50 -11.53
CA LYS A 91 -5.68 0.38 -10.34
C LYS A 91 -4.40 1.21 -10.31
N ALA A 92 -3.28 0.65 -10.80
CA ALA A 92 -2.02 1.38 -10.92
C ALA A 92 -2.15 2.56 -11.90
N ARG A 93 -2.79 2.36 -13.06
CA ARG A 93 -3.08 3.45 -14.00
C ARG A 93 -3.99 4.52 -13.40
N MET A 94 -5.06 4.12 -12.73
CA MET A 94 -5.97 5.06 -12.04
C MET A 94 -5.25 5.91 -10.99
N LEU A 95 -4.36 5.33 -10.18
CA LEU A 95 -3.54 6.08 -9.24
C LEU A 95 -2.68 7.13 -9.94
N LYS A 96 -2.03 6.75 -11.04
CA LYS A 96 -1.21 7.68 -11.83
C LYS A 96 -2.03 8.83 -12.40
N GLU A 97 -3.18 8.54 -12.98
CA GLU A 97 -4.13 9.53 -13.52
C GLU A 97 -4.66 10.47 -12.45
N MET A 98 -4.80 9.97 -11.23
CA MET A 98 -5.23 10.72 -10.05
C MET A 98 -4.15 11.69 -9.51
N GLY A 99 -2.89 11.52 -9.94
CA GLY A 99 -1.78 12.37 -9.50
C GLY A 99 -0.87 11.73 -8.43
N CYS A 100 -0.95 10.41 -8.25
CA CYS A 100 -0.06 9.70 -7.34
C CYS A 100 1.39 9.78 -7.81
N LEU A 101 2.30 10.19 -6.93
CA LEU A 101 3.73 10.30 -7.20
C LEU A 101 4.51 9.05 -6.76
N SER A 102 4.11 8.47 -5.63
CA SER A 102 4.82 7.34 -5.05
C SER A 102 3.86 6.38 -4.36
N VAL A 103 4.15 5.10 -4.49
CA VAL A 103 3.40 4.03 -3.83
C VAL A 103 4.37 3.22 -2.97
N SER A 104 4.06 3.12 -1.67
CA SER A 104 4.77 2.24 -0.75
C SER A 104 4.02 0.93 -0.61
N MET A 105 4.75 -0.18 -0.61
CA MET A 105 4.17 -1.51 -0.57
C MET A 105 4.86 -2.39 0.46
N GLY A 106 4.10 -2.87 1.45
CA GLY A 106 4.61 -3.80 2.48
C GLY A 106 4.85 -5.19 1.89
N PHE A 107 6.11 -5.59 1.83
CA PHE A 107 6.51 -6.93 1.37
C PHE A 107 7.18 -7.73 2.46
N GLU A 108 7.94 -7.07 3.31
CA GLU A 108 8.57 -7.46 4.56
C GLU A 108 9.80 -8.36 4.38
N THR A 109 9.66 -9.55 3.79
CA THR A 109 10.77 -10.49 3.59
C THR A 109 10.70 -11.19 2.23
N GLY A 110 11.85 -11.44 1.61
CA GLY A 110 11.98 -12.01 0.26
C GLY A 110 11.64 -13.49 0.16
N ASN A 111 11.95 -14.25 1.20
CA ASN A 111 11.68 -15.67 1.20
C ASN A 111 10.19 -15.97 1.39
N GLU A 112 9.58 -16.67 0.44
CA GLU A 112 8.14 -16.92 0.43
C GLU A 112 7.66 -17.77 1.60
N GLU A 113 8.38 -18.85 1.92
CA GLU A 113 8.00 -19.74 3.02
C GLU A 113 8.17 -19.05 4.38
N PHE A 114 9.25 -18.30 4.55
CA PHE A 114 9.46 -17.51 5.76
C PHE A 114 8.38 -16.43 5.90
N ARG A 115 8.01 -15.76 4.82
CA ARG A 115 6.93 -14.77 4.77
C ARG A 115 5.57 -15.37 5.11
N LYS A 116 5.26 -16.58 4.61
CA LYS A 116 4.04 -17.30 5.00
C LYS A 116 4.02 -17.62 6.48
N GLY A 117 5.16 -17.97 7.07
CA GLY A 117 5.33 -18.17 8.52
C GLY A 117 4.99 -16.92 9.34
N GLN A 118 5.14 -15.72 8.75
CA GLN A 118 4.72 -14.44 9.33
C GLN A 118 3.23 -14.10 9.05
N ASN A 119 2.46 -15.08 8.58
CA ASN A 119 1.05 -14.90 8.19
C ASN A 119 0.83 -13.81 7.11
N LYS A 120 1.85 -13.56 6.28
CA LYS A 120 1.78 -12.70 5.09
C LYS A 120 1.64 -13.57 3.85
N SER A 121 0.41 -13.74 3.37
CA SER A 121 0.05 -14.78 2.39
C SER A 121 0.44 -14.47 0.94
N VAL A 122 0.94 -13.28 0.63
CA VAL A 122 1.28 -12.90 -0.75
C VAL A 122 2.43 -13.76 -1.30
N SER A 123 2.23 -14.39 -2.47
CA SER A 123 3.32 -15.10 -3.16
C SER A 123 4.34 -14.13 -3.78
N SER A 124 5.57 -14.60 -3.95
CA SER A 124 6.63 -13.81 -4.58
C SER A 124 6.27 -13.41 -6.01
N SER A 125 5.65 -14.29 -6.79
CA SER A 125 5.18 -14.00 -8.14
C SER A 125 4.10 -12.91 -8.15
N ARG A 126 3.15 -12.95 -7.20
CA ARG A 126 2.11 -11.93 -7.07
C ARG A 126 2.70 -10.57 -6.70
N ALA A 127 3.63 -10.53 -5.75
CA ALA A 127 4.30 -9.30 -5.35
C ALA A 127 5.14 -8.70 -6.50
N LEU A 128 5.92 -9.52 -7.21
CA LEU A 128 6.66 -9.07 -8.40
C LEU A 128 5.73 -8.43 -9.44
N LYS A 129 4.62 -9.10 -9.75
CA LYS A 129 3.61 -8.56 -10.69
C LYS A 129 3.08 -7.21 -10.22
N SER A 130 2.87 -7.04 -8.93
CA SER A 130 2.37 -5.79 -8.35
C SER A 130 3.41 -4.66 -8.43
N PHE A 131 4.68 -4.92 -8.11
CA PHE A 131 5.75 -3.94 -8.29
C PHE A 131 5.92 -3.52 -9.75
N HIS A 132 5.90 -4.48 -10.68
CA HIS A 132 6.02 -4.19 -12.11
C HIS A 132 4.81 -3.39 -12.63
N ALA A 133 3.59 -3.68 -12.19
CA ALA A 133 2.40 -2.91 -12.56
C ALA A 133 2.53 -1.43 -12.15
N LEU A 134 3.07 -1.16 -10.96
CA LEU A 134 3.33 0.20 -10.50
C LEU A 134 4.49 0.86 -11.27
N ALA A 135 5.60 0.15 -11.46
CA ALA A 135 6.76 0.66 -12.19
C ALA A 135 6.41 1.05 -13.64
N ASN A 136 5.54 0.30 -14.30
CA ASN A 136 5.08 0.57 -15.67
C ASN A 136 4.29 1.89 -15.80
N THR A 137 3.89 2.52 -14.69
CA THR A 137 3.21 3.82 -14.68
C THR A 137 4.14 4.99 -14.40
N ASN A 138 5.45 4.76 -14.29
CA ASN A 138 6.45 5.76 -13.88
C ASN A 138 6.16 6.40 -12.50
N MET A 139 5.42 5.72 -11.63
CA MET A 139 5.34 6.10 -10.21
C MET A 139 6.57 5.57 -9.47
N ARG A 140 7.05 6.33 -8.49
CA ARG A 140 8.09 5.84 -7.58
C ARG A 140 7.54 4.69 -6.75
N THR A 141 8.26 3.58 -6.67
CA THR A 141 7.91 2.44 -5.82
C THR A 141 8.83 2.39 -4.61
N VAL A 142 8.23 2.27 -3.44
CA VAL A 142 8.92 2.04 -2.17
C VAL A 142 8.50 0.67 -1.65
N SER A 143 9.42 -0.14 -1.18
CA SER A 143 9.07 -1.36 -0.45
C SER A 143 9.35 -1.16 1.03
N PHE A 144 8.41 -1.59 1.88
CA PHE A 144 8.67 -1.75 3.30
C PHE A 144 9.14 -3.18 3.54
N ASN A 145 10.28 -3.31 4.19
CA ASN A 145 10.90 -4.58 4.52
C ASN A 145 11.32 -4.55 6.00
N MET A 146 11.36 -5.72 6.61
CA MET A 146 11.78 -5.88 7.99
C MET A 146 12.95 -6.87 8.05
N ILE A 147 13.90 -6.61 8.93
CA ILE A 147 15.04 -7.47 9.25
C ILE A 147 15.04 -7.71 10.75
N GLY A 148 15.41 -8.92 11.17
CA GLY A 148 15.46 -9.27 12.58
C GLY A 148 14.23 -10.00 13.09
N PHE A 149 13.45 -10.60 12.21
CA PHE A 149 12.40 -11.52 12.62
C PHE A 149 12.97 -12.70 13.43
N PRO A 150 12.26 -13.19 14.44
CA PRO A 150 12.66 -14.41 15.14
C PRO A 150 12.90 -15.56 14.17
N GLY A 151 14.10 -16.15 14.23
CA GLY A 151 14.50 -17.25 13.33
C GLY A 151 14.96 -16.82 11.94
N GLU A 152 15.03 -15.53 11.65
CA GLU A 152 15.58 -15.04 10.39
C GLU A 152 17.10 -15.26 10.32
N THR A 153 17.55 -15.80 9.20
CA THR A 153 18.98 -16.02 8.94
C THR A 153 19.51 -14.98 7.96
N ARG A 154 20.86 -14.89 7.86
CA ARG A 154 21.52 -14.05 6.87
C ARG A 154 21.06 -14.36 5.45
N ASP A 155 20.87 -15.63 5.10
CA ASP A 155 20.43 -16.01 3.75
C ASP A 155 19.03 -15.52 3.44
N LEU A 156 18.10 -15.57 4.42
CA LEU A 156 16.75 -15.01 4.29
C LEU A 156 16.76 -13.49 4.07
N ILE A 157 17.70 -12.78 4.70
CA ILE A 157 17.92 -11.35 4.45
C ILE A 157 18.39 -11.12 3.02
N PHE A 158 19.32 -11.92 2.51
CA PHE A 158 19.76 -11.81 1.13
C PHE A 158 18.67 -12.17 0.12
N ASP A 159 17.78 -13.13 0.42
CA ASP A 159 16.58 -13.38 -0.40
C ASP A 159 15.73 -12.10 -0.53
N THR A 160 15.65 -11.28 0.52
CA THR A 160 14.95 -10.00 0.48
C THR A 160 15.65 -9.00 -0.46
N VAL A 161 16.97 -8.91 -0.40
CA VAL A 161 17.76 -8.04 -1.29
C VAL A 161 17.58 -8.45 -2.75
N GLU A 162 17.70 -9.73 -3.06
CA GLU A 162 17.54 -10.24 -4.42
C GLU A 162 16.11 -10.04 -4.95
N PHE A 163 15.11 -10.23 -4.10
CA PHE A 163 13.73 -9.92 -4.47
C PHE A 163 13.55 -8.43 -4.83
N MET A 164 14.10 -7.51 -4.04
CA MET A 164 14.01 -6.08 -4.33
C MET A 164 14.66 -5.71 -5.66
N ARG A 165 15.78 -6.34 -5.99
CA ARG A 165 16.43 -6.19 -7.30
C ARG A 165 15.52 -6.68 -8.43
N ALA A 166 14.97 -7.88 -8.32
CA ALA A 166 14.06 -8.45 -9.32
C ALA A 166 12.79 -7.60 -9.49
N ALA A 167 12.27 -7.07 -8.40
CA ALA A 167 11.08 -6.20 -8.38
C ALA A 167 11.35 -4.78 -8.90
N ARG A 168 12.61 -4.41 -9.15
CA ARG A 168 13.03 -3.07 -9.60
C ARG A 168 12.50 -1.95 -8.68
N VAL A 169 12.58 -2.17 -7.38
CA VAL A 169 12.13 -1.19 -6.40
C VAL A 169 13.03 0.04 -6.43
N HIS A 170 12.43 1.23 -6.50
CA HIS A 170 13.19 2.48 -6.53
C HIS A 170 13.84 2.81 -5.18
N SER A 171 13.17 2.47 -4.09
CA SER A 171 13.63 2.83 -2.74
C SER A 171 13.18 1.75 -1.73
N PRO A 172 14.04 0.80 -1.37
CA PRO A 172 13.76 -0.09 -0.25
C PRO A 172 13.87 0.68 1.07
N SER A 173 12.87 0.52 1.93
CA SER A 173 12.88 0.97 3.31
C SER A 173 12.98 -0.25 4.21
N ILE A 174 13.89 -0.22 5.18
CA ILE A 174 14.17 -1.35 6.08
C ILE A 174 13.90 -0.92 7.51
N GLY A 175 13.01 -1.65 8.19
CA GLY A 175 12.77 -1.58 9.63
C GLY A 175 13.44 -2.74 10.37
N PHE A 176 13.67 -2.57 11.67
CA PHE A 176 14.25 -3.55 12.58
C PHE A 176 13.30 -3.82 13.73
#